data_2e2fe50355b2c9512ffdda5a580238c4
#
_entry.id   2e2fe50355b2c9512ffdda5a580238c4
#
_cell.length_a   1.000
_cell.length_b   1.000
_cell.length_c   1.000
_cell.angle_alpha   90.00
_cell.angle_beta   90.00
_cell.angle_gamma   90.00
#
_symmetry.space_group_name_H-M   'P 1'
#
loop_
_entity.id
_entity.type
_entity.pdbx_description
1 polymer ?
#
loop_
_entity_poly.entity_id
_entity_poly.type
_entity_poly.pdbx_seq_one_letter_code
_entity_poly.pdbx_strand_id
1 'polypeptide(L)'
;MKNYIVSLSKRALLLSGALAIFTACDDGDLGDIYKGNSSGEYVSDVNWTDAADKSTGTYIKYFYENASGRDTFCGSIYWEKPNTPETGEPASTGGSGGWSQGHALDIVIDAYIRHANNPEYQAHLYENIMKPFLPAFDDWNEHCGYGGKDFWNNFYDDMEWMALSCLRVYELTGDQDYYSALMKMWNHIKGAKNDYKGVGGMAWKTDAPASRMSCSNGPGCLLAMKLYQLTVKEAKDGWEEQAAYYLNFAKEVYNWMTAYLCDISTGQVYDNLSIKDDGTPGDPDKIGRAHV
;
A
#
# COMPACT_ATOMS: atom_id res chain seq x y z
N MET A 1 -19.42 -27.75 -34.33
CA MET A 1 -20.39 -26.93 -33.58
C MET A 1 -20.50 -27.27 -32.08
N LYS A 2 -20.29 -28.52 -31.63
CA LYS A 2 -20.38 -28.87 -30.18
C LYS A 2 -19.25 -28.32 -29.29
N ASN A 3 -18.07 -28.06 -29.84
CA ASN A 3 -16.92 -27.60 -29.04
C ASN A 3 -16.92 -26.07 -28.76
N TYR A 4 -17.72 -25.29 -29.49
CA TYR A 4 -17.82 -23.83 -29.28
C TYR A 4 -18.77 -23.46 -28.13
N ILE A 5 -19.79 -24.27 -27.91
CA ILE A 5 -20.81 -24.02 -26.87
C ILE A 5 -20.23 -24.29 -25.47
N VAL A 6 -19.31 -25.26 -25.32
CA VAL A 6 -18.67 -25.58 -24.03
C VAL A 6 -17.65 -24.50 -23.62
N SER A 7 -17.02 -23.84 -24.60
CA SER A 7 -16.08 -22.72 -24.32
C SER A 7 -16.81 -21.46 -23.85
N LEU A 8 -17.97 -21.17 -24.39
CA LEU A 8 -18.79 -19.99 -23.98
C LEU A 8 -19.40 -20.17 -22.58
N SER A 9 -19.80 -21.37 -22.20
CA SER A 9 -20.33 -21.63 -20.87
C SER A 9 -19.28 -21.54 -19.77
N LYS A 10 -18.02 -21.95 -20.04
CA LYS A 10 -16.90 -21.80 -19.07
C LYS A 10 -16.47 -20.35 -18.89
N ARG A 11 -16.54 -19.52 -19.94
CA ARG A 11 -16.26 -18.07 -19.82
C ARG A 11 -17.38 -17.30 -19.14
N ALA A 12 -18.62 -17.70 -19.32
CA ALA A 12 -19.77 -17.13 -18.62
C ALA A 12 -19.76 -17.49 -17.12
N LEU A 13 -19.31 -18.71 -16.74
CA LEU A 13 -19.20 -19.08 -15.34
C LEU A 13 -18.05 -18.36 -14.61
N LEU A 14 -16.94 -18.05 -15.30
CA LEU A 14 -15.83 -17.26 -14.74
C LEU A 14 -16.20 -15.78 -14.56
N LEU A 15 -17.01 -15.21 -15.46
CA LEU A 15 -17.53 -13.86 -15.34
C LEU A 15 -18.59 -13.73 -14.23
N SER A 16 -19.44 -14.72 -14.08
CA SER A 16 -20.44 -14.72 -13.00
C SER A 16 -19.82 -14.96 -11.62
N GLY A 17 -18.73 -15.74 -11.52
CA GLY A 17 -17.97 -15.91 -10.29
C GLY A 17 -17.20 -14.63 -9.89
N ALA A 18 -16.65 -13.91 -10.85
CA ALA A 18 -15.99 -12.63 -10.57
C ALA A 18 -16.99 -11.53 -10.18
N LEU A 19 -18.18 -11.51 -10.76
CA LEU A 19 -19.24 -10.56 -10.38
C LEU A 19 -19.78 -10.83 -8.97
N ALA A 20 -19.87 -12.09 -8.54
CA ALA A 20 -20.35 -12.46 -7.21
C ALA A 20 -19.37 -12.05 -6.09
N ILE A 21 -18.07 -11.91 -6.39
CA ILE A 21 -17.08 -11.44 -5.41
C ILE A 21 -17.19 -9.92 -5.20
N PHE A 22 -17.63 -9.17 -6.21
CA PHE A 22 -17.85 -7.71 -6.08
C PHE A 22 -19.20 -7.34 -5.46
N THR A 23 -20.16 -8.26 -5.41
CA THR A 23 -21.45 -8.05 -4.74
C THR A 23 -21.47 -8.55 -3.30
N ALA A 24 -20.41 -9.18 -2.81
CA ALA A 24 -20.27 -9.61 -1.41
C ALA A 24 -19.79 -8.49 -0.47
N CYS A 25 -19.44 -7.31 -1.00
CA CYS A 25 -19.39 -6.07 -0.24
C CYS A 25 -20.69 -5.29 -0.49
N ASP A 26 -21.80 -5.87 -0.07
CA ASP A 26 -23.04 -5.13 0.05
C ASP A 26 -22.91 -4.26 1.30
N ASP A 27 -22.90 -2.95 1.10
CA ASP A 27 -22.82 -1.94 2.17
C ASP A 27 -24.02 -1.99 3.15
N GLY A 28 -24.92 -2.93 2.98
CA GLY A 28 -26.11 -3.08 3.81
C GLY A 28 -25.82 -3.26 5.30
N ASP A 29 -24.73 -3.92 5.67
CA ASP A 29 -24.38 -4.16 7.09
C ASP A 29 -23.62 -3.01 7.73
N LEU A 30 -22.90 -2.16 6.96
CA LEU A 30 -22.23 -0.98 7.51
C LEU A 30 -23.23 0.10 7.90
N GLY A 31 -24.36 0.20 7.22
CA GLY A 31 -25.45 1.10 7.58
C GLY A 31 -26.06 0.82 8.94
N ASP A 32 -26.08 -0.45 9.38
CA ASP A 32 -26.64 -0.83 10.68
C ASP A 32 -25.67 -0.61 11.84
N ILE A 33 -24.36 -0.64 11.60
CA ILE A 33 -23.32 -0.32 12.61
C ILE A 33 -23.33 1.16 12.96
N TYR A 34 -23.70 2.03 12.03
CA TYR A 34 -23.77 3.48 12.22
C TYR A 34 -25.18 3.99 12.55
N LYS A 35 -26.19 3.16 12.64
CA LYS A 35 -27.49 3.52 13.21
C LYS A 35 -27.36 3.70 14.73
N GLY A 36 -26.68 4.74 15.13
CA GLY A 36 -26.80 5.26 16.49
C GLY A 36 -28.25 5.61 16.75
N ASN A 37 -28.89 4.93 17.72
CA ASN A 37 -30.19 5.25 18.31
C ASN A 37 -31.36 5.56 17.35
N SER A 38 -32.06 4.52 16.95
CA SER A 38 -33.52 4.34 16.93
C SER A 38 -34.46 5.46 16.45
N SER A 39 -34.08 6.45 15.72
CA SER A 39 -35.10 7.40 15.22
C SER A 39 -34.68 8.26 14.03
N GLY A 40 -34.14 7.73 13.01
CA GLY A 40 -34.00 8.56 11.84
C GLY A 40 -32.99 8.06 10.84
N GLU A 41 -33.33 8.25 9.59
CA GLU A 41 -32.39 8.26 8.52
C GLU A 41 -31.16 9.09 8.94
N TYR A 42 -29.99 8.46 8.95
CA TYR A 42 -28.73 9.18 9.08
C TYR A 42 -28.48 9.88 7.74
N VAL A 43 -29.12 10.99 7.54
CA VAL A 43 -28.79 11.91 6.45
C VAL A 43 -27.55 12.66 6.91
N SER A 44 -26.39 12.23 6.44
CA SER A 44 -25.18 13.00 6.61
C SER A 44 -25.29 14.26 5.74
N ASP A 45 -25.48 15.42 6.36
CA ASP A 45 -25.36 16.73 5.70
C ASP A 45 -23.92 17.04 5.27
N VAL A 46 -22.98 16.11 5.49
CA VAL A 46 -21.56 16.27 5.19
C VAL A 46 -21.31 16.01 3.70
N ASN A 47 -20.82 17.00 3.01
CA ASN A 47 -20.21 16.81 1.70
C ASN A 47 -18.83 16.15 1.87
N TRP A 48 -18.79 14.84 1.75
CA TRP A 48 -17.56 14.06 1.96
C TRP A 48 -16.46 14.41 0.95
N THR A 49 -16.78 14.78 -0.28
CA THR A 49 -15.80 15.23 -1.26
C THR A 49 -15.14 16.54 -0.81
N ASP A 50 -15.93 17.52 -0.40
CA ASP A 50 -15.42 18.79 0.12
C ASP A 50 -14.61 18.61 1.42
N ALA A 51 -15.05 17.72 2.30
CA ALA A 51 -14.31 17.38 3.53
C ALA A 51 -12.96 16.71 3.20
N ALA A 52 -12.93 15.78 2.25
CA ALA A 52 -11.71 15.13 1.81
C ALA A 52 -10.74 16.12 1.14
N ASP A 53 -11.24 17.04 0.32
CA ASP A 53 -10.42 18.06 -0.34
C ASP A 53 -9.83 19.06 0.66
N LYS A 54 -10.61 19.51 1.63
CA LYS A 54 -10.11 20.35 2.71
C LYS A 54 -9.05 19.64 3.55
N SER A 55 -9.27 18.36 3.87
CA SER A 55 -8.32 17.56 4.61
C SER A 55 -7.02 17.39 3.82
N THR A 56 -7.10 17.01 2.54
CA THR A 56 -5.93 16.83 1.68
C THR A 56 -5.18 18.15 1.49
N GLY A 57 -5.88 19.25 1.20
CA GLY A 57 -5.25 20.56 1.05
C GLY A 57 -4.54 21.03 2.32
N THR A 58 -5.14 20.79 3.48
CA THR A 58 -4.52 21.07 4.78
C THR A 58 -3.28 20.21 5.00
N TYR A 59 -3.36 18.92 4.67
CA TYR A 59 -2.23 18.00 4.79
C TYR A 59 -1.06 18.44 3.90
N ILE A 60 -1.30 18.72 2.62
CA ILE A 60 -0.29 19.19 1.68
C ILE A 60 0.34 20.49 2.20
N LYS A 61 -0.48 21.46 2.60
CA LYS A 61 -0.01 22.74 3.10
C LYS A 61 0.95 22.60 4.28
N TYR A 62 0.61 21.78 5.27
CA TYR A 62 1.38 21.72 6.52
C TYR A 62 2.49 20.67 6.50
N PHE A 63 2.34 19.58 5.75
CA PHE A 63 3.30 18.48 5.78
C PHE A 63 4.21 18.40 4.56
N TYR A 64 3.85 19.06 3.45
CA TYR A 64 4.66 19.06 2.23
C TYR A 64 5.20 20.45 1.91
N GLU A 65 4.36 21.43 1.59
CA GLU A 65 4.79 22.77 1.15
C GLU A 65 5.65 23.52 2.17
N ASN A 66 5.42 23.28 3.46
CA ASN A 66 6.19 23.86 4.56
C ASN A 66 7.37 22.99 5.03
N ALA A 67 7.65 21.88 4.37
CA ALA A 67 8.75 21.00 4.71
C ALA A 67 10.12 21.49 4.23
N SER A 68 10.37 22.80 4.24
CA SER A 68 11.66 23.45 4.02
C SER A 68 12.48 22.92 2.82
N GLY A 69 11.86 22.82 1.65
CA GLY A 69 12.56 22.55 0.39
C GLY A 69 13.07 21.11 0.21
N ARG A 70 12.45 20.15 0.87
CA ARG A 70 12.86 18.74 0.80
C ARG A 70 12.10 17.91 -0.22
N ASP A 71 11.01 18.40 -0.78
CA ASP A 71 10.11 17.66 -1.68
C ASP A 71 9.64 16.30 -1.14
N THR A 72 9.69 16.12 0.20
CA THR A 72 9.15 14.97 0.94
C THR A 72 8.23 15.46 2.06
N PHE A 73 7.38 14.54 2.57
CA PHE A 73 6.49 14.89 3.67
C PHE A 73 7.25 14.88 5.00
N CYS A 74 6.96 15.84 5.87
CA CYS A 74 7.48 15.80 7.23
C CYS A 74 6.66 14.81 8.08
N GLY A 75 7.32 14.18 9.07
CA GLY A 75 6.69 13.16 9.92
C GLY A 75 5.72 13.73 10.95
N SER A 76 5.92 14.98 11.36
CA SER A 76 5.06 15.65 12.33
C SER A 76 5.19 17.17 12.19
N ILE A 77 4.22 17.89 12.71
CA ILE A 77 4.24 19.34 12.85
C ILE A 77 4.15 19.71 14.33
N TYR A 78 4.74 20.84 14.71
CA TYR A 78 4.57 21.36 16.05
C TYR A 78 3.13 21.85 16.25
N TRP A 79 2.44 21.29 17.25
CA TRP A 79 1.07 21.67 17.55
C TRP A 79 0.95 23.14 17.96
N GLU A 80 1.90 23.62 18.77
CA GLU A 80 1.89 24.98 19.28
C GLU A 80 2.42 26.01 18.29
N LYS A 81 3.21 25.56 17.31
CA LYS A 81 3.81 26.40 16.27
C LYS A 81 3.77 25.64 14.94
N PRO A 82 2.57 25.47 14.36
CA PRO A 82 2.50 24.83 13.06
C PRO A 82 3.33 25.64 12.06
N ASN A 83 4.15 24.92 11.30
CA ASN A 83 4.90 25.57 10.23
C ASN A 83 3.91 26.12 9.22
N THR A 84 3.88 27.42 9.11
CA THR A 84 3.08 28.12 8.11
C THR A 84 4.01 29.01 7.27
N PRO A 85 3.64 29.33 6.04
CA PRO A 85 4.39 30.30 5.23
C PRO A 85 4.62 31.64 5.96
N GLU A 86 3.70 32.00 6.84
CA GLU A 86 3.75 33.26 7.59
C GLU A 86 4.74 33.21 8.77
N THR A 87 4.96 32.05 9.38
CA THR A 87 5.85 31.92 10.54
C THR A 87 7.30 31.63 10.16
N GLY A 88 7.56 31.06 8.98
CA GLY A 88 8.88 30.63 8.56
C GLY A 88 9.54 29.56 9.44
N GLU A 89 8.80 29.03 10.42
CA GLU A 89 9.30 27.98 11.32
C GLU A 89 9.31 26.64 10.59
N PRO A 90 10.39 25.86 10.65
CA PRO A 90 10.42 24.55 10.03
C PRO A 90 9.40 23.62 10.67
N ALA A 91 8.62 22.95 9.86
CA ALA A 91 7.84 21.83 10.32
C ALA A 91 8.77 20.81 11.00
N SER A 92 8.25 20.04 11.94
CA SER A 92 9.05 19.07 12.69
C SER A 92 9.92 18.22 11.76
N THR A 93 11.15 18.08 12.14
CA THR A 93 12.20 17.38 11.41
C THR A 93 12.20 15.87 11.65
N GLY A 94 11.25 15.33 12.39
CA GLY A 94 11.14 13.90 12.60
C GLY A 94 10.93 13.19 11.27
N GLY A 95 11.97 12.54 10.74
CA GLY A 95 11.83 11.65 9.60
C GLY A 95 10.85 10.54 9.99
N SER A 96 9.75 10.45 9.29
CA SER A 96 8.88 9.28 9.38
C SER A 96 9.50 8.16 8.55
N GLY A 97 9.29 6.92 8.96
CA GLY A 97 9.74 5.75 8.21
C GLY A 97 9.26 5.74 6.76
N GLY A 98 9.86 4.93 5.91
CA GLY A 98 9.53 4.87 4.49
C GLY A 98 8.05 4.58 4.22
N TRP A 99 7.41 3.74 5.06
CA TRP A 99 5.99 3.43 4.96
C TRP A 99 5.09 4.66 5.06
N SER A 100 5.40 5.59 5.95
CA SER A 100 4.58 6.79 6.12
C SER A 100 4.73 7.78 4.95
N GLN A 101 5.87 7.79 4.27
CA GLN A 101 6.02 8.54 3.01
C GLN A 101 5.15 7.94 1.89
N GLY A 102 5.08 6.62 1.80
CA GLY A 102 4.17 5.93 0.88
C GLY A 102 2.71 6.31 1.14
N HIS A 103 2.25 6.25 2.38
CA HIS A 103 0.88 6.65 2.72
C HIS A 103 0.61 8.15 2.54
N ALA A 104 1.60 8.99 2.75
CA ALA A 104 1.49 10.41 2.46
C ALA A 104 1.30 10.67 0.96
N LEU A 105 2.06 9.97 0.12
CA LEU A 105 1.87 10.01 -1.33
C LEU A 105 0.48 9.48 -1.74
N ASP A 106 -0.03 8.45 -1.08
CA ASP A 106 -1.39 7.93 -1.34
C ASP A 106 -2.49 8.97 -1.12
N ILE A 107 -2.35 9.87 -0.14
CA ILE A 107 -3.29 10.97 0.07
C ILE A 107 -3.34 11.90 -1.16
N VAL A 108 -2.19 12.18 -1.76
CA VAL A 108 -2.09 13.01 -2.99
C VAL A 108 -2.67 12.26 -4.19
N ILE A 109 -2.39 10.95 -4.31
CA ILE A 109 -2.94 10.09 -5.35
C ILE A 109 -4.48 10.05 -5.26
N ASP A 110 -5.03 9.93 -4.07
CA ASP A 110 -6.47 9.93 -3.86
C ASP A 110 -7.11 11.27 -4.26
N ALA A 111 -6.44 12.39 -3.98
CA ALA A 111 -6.88 13.70 -4.47
C ALA A 111 -6.82 13.78 -6.00
N TYR A 112 -5.74 13.29 -6.60
CA TYR A 112 -5.61 13.22 -8.05
C TYR A 112 -6.77 12.44 -8.70
N ILE A 113 -7.14 11.31 -8.14
CA ILE A 113 -8.26 10.49 -8.62
C ILE A 113 -9.60 11.22 -8.43
N ARG A 114 -9.85 11.82 -7.27
CA ARG A 114 -11.09 12.57 -7.01
C ARG A 114 -11.31 13.72 -7.99
N HIS A 115 -10.22 14.33 -8.44
CA HIS A 115 -10.25 15.45 -9.38
C HIS A 115 -10.06 15.05 -10.84
N ALA A 116 -10.52 13.86 -11.26
CA ALA A 116 -10.42 13.38 -12.64
C ALA A 116 -11.04 14.32 -13.68
N ASN A 117 -11.98 15.15 -13.27
CA ASN A 117 -12.63 16.16 -14.14
C ASN A 117 -11.97 17.56 -14.05
N ASN A 118 -10.84 17.69 -13.34
CA ASN A 118 -10.09 18.94 -13.20
C ASN A 118 -8.63 18.72 -13.59
N PRO A 119 -8.31 18.74 -14.90
CA PRO A 119 -6.96 18.46 -15.39
C PRO A 119 -5.91 19.47 -14.93
N GLU A 120 -6.30 20.72 -14.65
CA GLU A 120 -5.39 21.74 -14.12
C GLU A 120 -4.92 21.38 -12.70
N TYR A 121 -5.84 20.96 -11.85
CA TYR A 121 -5.51 20.54 -10.48
C TYR A 121 -4.75 19.20 -10.48
N GLN A 122 -5.11 18.26 -11.36
CA GLN A 122 -4.31 17.04 -11.54
C GLN A 122 -2.88 17.35 -11.97
N ALA A 123 -2.70 18.25 -12.95
CA ALA A 123 -1.37 18.68 -13.37
C ALA A 123 -0.60 19.34 -12.22
N HIS A 124 -1.26 20.17 -11.41
CA HIS A 124 -0.65 20.76 -10.21
C HIS A 124 -0.15 19.71 -9.22
N LEU A 125 -0.98 18.73 -8.87
CA LEU A 125 -0.58 17.65 -7.96
C LEU A 125 0.58 16.82 -8.51
N TYR A 126 0.54 16.52 -9.80
CA TYR A 126 1.59 15.74 -10.44
C TYR A 126 2.92 16.50 -10.55
N GLU A 127 2.93 17.69 -11.15
CA GLU A 127 4.17 18.42 -11.45
C GLU A 127 4.83 19.02 -10.20
N ASN A 128 4.03 19.43 -9.20
CA ASN A 128 4.55 20.11 -8.02
C ASN A 128 4.72 19.22 -6.78
N ILE A 129 4.12 18.01 -6.78
CA ILE A 129 4.22 17.10 -5.64
C ILE A 129 4.74 15.74 -6.07
N MET A 130 4.00 15.00 -6.89
CA MET A 130 4.37 13.61 -7.19
C MET A 130 5.74 13.55 -7.88
N LYS A 131 5.95 14.33 -8.94
CA LYS A 131 7.18 14.26 -9.74
C LYS A 131 8.44 14.65 -8.97
N PRO A 132 8.50 15.75 -8.19
CA PRO A 132 9.67 16.06 -7.37
C PRO A 132 9.82 15.15 -6.15
N PHE A 133 8.73 14.56 -5.66
CA PHE A 133 8.76 13.67 -4.49
C PHE A 133 9.63 12.43 -4.70
N LEU A 134 9.57 11.79 -5.86
CA LEU A 134 10.23 10.51 -6.07
C LEU A 134 11.76 10.57 -5.92
N PRO A 135 12.48 11.48 -6.61
CA PRO A 135 13.93 11.61 -6.43
C PRO A 135 14.30 12.11 -5.01
N ALA A 136 13.48 12.98 -4.42
CA ALA A 136 13.71 13.46 -3.07
C ALA A 136 13.53 12.36 -2.02
N PHE A 137 12.58 11.45 -2.24
CA PHE A 137 12.40 10.27 -1.39
C PHE A 137 13.58 9.29 -1.52
N ASP A 138 14.09 9.03 -2.72
CA ASP A 138 15.26 8.16 -2.92
C ASP A 138 16.50 8.71 -2.20
N ASP A 139 16.78 10.01 -2.35
CA ASP A 139 17.86 10.70 -1.63
C ASP A 139 17.68 10.62 -0.10
N TRP A 140 16.49 10.89 0.39
CA TRP A 140 16.19 10.77 1.82
C TRP A 140 16.39 9.31 2.31
N ASN A 141 15.88 8.33 1.57
CA ASN A 141 15.99 6.91 1.93
C ASN A 141 17.45 6.45 1.95
N GLU A 142 18.28 6.90 1.00
CA GLU A 142 19.71 6.59 0.99
C GLU A 142 20.43 7.07 2.27
N HIS A 143 19.96 8.16 2.89
CA HIS A 143 20.62 8.81 4.03
C HIS A 143 19.92 8.60 5.38
N CYS A 144 18.81 7.89 5.44
CA CYS A 144 18.01 7.76 6.68
C CYS A 144 18.60 6.79 7.72
N GLY A 145 19.76 6.17 7.45
CA GLY A 145 20.47 5.28 8.38
C GLY A 145 20.02 3.82 8.36
N TYR A 146 18.90 3.49 7.74
CA TYR A 146 18.40 2.13 7.52
C TYR A 146 18.00 1.87 6.06
N GLY A 147 18.20 2.86 5.22
CA GLY A 147 18.01 2.81 3.78
C GLY A 147 19.33 2.76 3.02
N GLY A 148 19.22 2.76 1.69
CA GLY A 148 20.35 2.71 0.78
C GLY A 148 19.93 3.04 -0.66
N LYS A 149 20.88 2.86 -1.58
CA LYS A 149 20.68 3.15 -3.00
C LYS A 149 19.57 2.31 -3.63
N ASP A 150 19.01 2.84 -4.72
CA ASP A 150 17.97 2.17 -5.50
C ASP A 150 16.74 1.81 -4.66
N PHE A 151 16.34 2.72 -3.76
CA PHE A 151 15.19 2.55 -2.87
C PHE A 151 15.30 1.37 -1.91
N TRP A 152 16.49 0.79 -1.72
CA TRP A 152 16.70 -0.27 -0.75
C TRP A 152 16.47 0.25 0.68
N ASN A 153 15.78 -0.57 1.49
CA ASN A 153 15.56 -0.30 2.90
C ASN A 153 15.72 -1.60 3.70
N ASN A 154 16.20 -1.50 4.94
CA ASN A 154 16.32 -2.66 5.82
C ASN A 154 14.96 -3.27 6.17
N PHE A 155 13.89 -2.47 6.13
CA PHE A 155 12.53 -2.91 6.39
C PHE A 155 11.80 -3.18 5.08
N TYR A 156 11.31 -4.41 4.91
CA TYR A 156 10.63 -4.80 3.68
C TYR A 156 9.27 -4.12 3.53
N ASP A 157 8.51 -3.95 4.61
CA ASP A 157 7.23 -3.25 4.62
C ASP A 157 7.36 -1.78 4.19
N ASP A 158 8.43 -1.08 4.57
CA ASP A 158 8.72 0.28 4.10
C ASP A 158 8.81 0.34 2.57
N MET A 159 9.54 -0.60 1.97
CA MET A 159 9.63 -0.70 0.50
C MET A 159 8.32 -1.12 -0.14
N GLU A 160 7.56 -2.00 0.48
CA GLU A 160 6.28 -2.52 -0.03
C GLU A 160 5.22 -1.41 -0.13
N TRP A 161 5.06 -0.61 0.92
CA TRP A 161 4.11 0.51 0.92
C TRP A 161 4.48 1.56 -0.12
N MET A 162 5.76 1.92 -0.23
CA MET A 162 6.21 2.85 -1.25
C MET A 162 6.04 2.27 -2.67
N ALA A 163 6.34 1.00 -2.89
CA ALA A 163 6.16 0.34 -4.18
C ALA A 163 4.69 0.30 -4.62
N LEU A 164 3.76 0.09 -3.68
CA LEU A 164 2.31 0.17 -3.94
C LEU A 164 1.90 1.57 -4.39
N SER A 165 2.40 2.62 -3.76
CA SER A 165 2.12 4.00 -4.16
C SER A 165 2.76 4.33 -5.50
N CYS A 166 4.00 3.89 -5.76
CA CYS A 166 4.63 4.05 -7.07
C CYS A 166 3.83 3.36 -8.19
N LEU A 167 3.30 2.18 -7.94
CA LEU A 167 2.44 1.48 -8.89
C LEU A 167 1.19 2.28 -9.22
N ARG A 168 0.54 2.86 -8.22
CA ARG A 168 -0.65 3.71 -8.40
C ARG A 168 -0.34 4.94 -9.25
N VAL A 169 0.77 5.63 -9.00
CA VAL A 169 1.18 6.78 -9.84
C VAL A 169 1.42 6.32 -11.27
N TYR A 170 2.17 5.23 -11.48
CA TYR A 170 2.40 4.69 -12.82
C TYR A 170 1.11 4.33 -13.55
N GLU A 171 0.18 3.64 -12.90
CA GLU A 171 -1.12 3.26 -13.51
C GLU A 171 -1.97 4.47 -13.93
N LEU A 172 -1.84 5.59 -13.22
CA LEU A 172 -2.60 6.82 -13.48
C LEU A 172 -1.94 7.73 -14.52
N THR A 173 -0.61 7.80 -14.53
CA THR A 173 0.14 8.81 -15.30
C THR A 173 0.97 8.22 -16.44
N GLY A 174 1.32 6.93 -16.35
CA GLY A 174 2.27 6.29 -17.27
C GLY A 174 3.73 6.66 -17.01
N ASP A 175 4.03 7.32 -15.89
CA ASP A 175 5.37 7.79 -15.56
C ASP A 175 6.36 6.63 -15.37
N GLN A 176 7.36 6.56 -16.23
CA GLN A 176 8.36 5.49 -16.27
C GLN A 176 9.37 5.56 -15.12
N ASP A 177 9.58 6.71 -14.52
CA ASP A 177 10.45 6.85 -13.35
C ASP A 177 9.82 6.15 -12.15
N TYR A 178 8.50 6.28 -11.97
CA TYR A 178 7.74 5.56 -10.96
C TYR A 178 7.71 4.05 -11.23
N TYR A 179 7.58 3.63 -12.49
CA TYR A 179 7.69 2.21 -12.84
C TYR A 179 9.09 1.65 -12.55
N SER A 180 10.13 2.40 -12.87
CA SER A 180 11.52 2.02 -12.58
C SER A 180 11.75 1.89 -11.07
N ALA A 181 11.29 2.83 -10.27
CA ALA A 181 11.37 2.80 -8.81
C ALA A 181 10.63 1.58 -8.21
N LEU A 182 9.40 1.34 -8.69
CA LEU A 182 8.62 0.14 -8.35
C LEU A 182 9.41 -1.15 -8.58
N MET A 183 10.02 -1.28 -9.75
CA MET A 183 10.74 -2.52 -10.11
C MET A 183 12.05 -2.67 -9.36
N LYS A 184 12.74 -1.58 -9.01
CA LYS A 184 13.90 -1.60 -8.12
C LYS A 184 13.51 -2.10 -6.74
N MET A 185 12.47 -1.54 -6.13
CA MET A 185 11.96 -1.98 -4.83
C MET A 185 11.48 -3.45 -4.89
N TRP A 186 10.75 -3.85 -5.93
CA TRP A 186 10.35 -5.25 -6.09
C TRP A 186 11.54 -6.21 -6.12
N ASN A 187 12.63 -5.83 -6.78
CA ASN A 187 13.84 -6.64 -6.82
C ASN A 187 14.46 -6.88 -5.43
N HIS A 188 14.29 -5.94 -4.49
CA HIS A 188 14.66 -6.13 -3.10
C HIS A 188 13.58 -6.92 -2.32
N ILE A 189 12.32 -6.52 -2.44
CA ILE A 189 11.17 -7.09 -1.74
C ILE A 189 11.02 -8.60 -1.95
N LYS A 190 11.22 -9.08 -3.18
CA LYS A 190 11.11 -10.53 -3.47
C LYS A 190 12.05 -11.40 -2.63
N GLY A 191 13.15 -10.83 -2.12
CA GLY A 191 14.07 -11.49 -1.21
C GLY A 191 13.52 -11.70 0.20
N ALA A 192 12.47 -10.97 0.59
CA ALA A 192 11.79 -11.15 1.87
C ALA A 192 11.11 -12.51 1.98
N LYS A 193 10.61 -13.05 0.85
CA LYS A 193 10.08 -14.41 0.78
C LYS A 193 11.24 -15.40 0.81
N ASN A 194 11.77 -15.63 1.97
CA ASN A 194 12.86 -16.55 2.20
C ASN A 194 12.35 -17.80 2.92
N ASP A 195 13.02 -18.90 2.65
CA ASP A 195 12.72 -20.18 3.29
C ASP A 195 13.61 -20.39 4.54
N TYR A 196 13.62 -19.40 5.42
CA TYR A 196 14.38 -19.46 6.66
C TYR A 196 13.94 -20.69 7.48
N LYS A 197 14.85 -21.65 7.64
CA LYS A 197 14.61 -22.94 8.31
C LYS A 197 13.43 -23.74 7.75
N GLY A 198 13.07 -23.56 6.47
CA GLY A 198 11.99 -24.28 5.79
C GLY A 198 10.57 -23.81 6.12
N VAL A 199 10.38 -22.66 6.74
CA VAL A 199 9.06 -22.23 7.21
C VAL A 199 8.30 -21.36 6.21
N GLY A 200 8.99 -20.64 5.32
CA GLY A 200 8.35 -19.75 4.36
C GLY A 200 7.86 -18.42 4.96
N GLY A 201 6.95 -17.76 4.25
CA GLY A 201 6.48 -16.41 4.56
C GLY A 201 7.50 -15.32 4.22
N MET A 202 7.15 -14.06 4.46
CA MET A 202 8.03 -12.92 4.22
C MET A 202 8.66 -12.43 5.53
N ALA A 203 9.98 -12.20 5.51
CA ALA A 203 10.66 -11.56 6.62
C ALA A 203 10.24 -10.10 6.75
N TRP A 204 10.29 -9.56 7.97
CA TRP A 204 10.06 -8.15 8.22
C TRP A 204 11.27 -7.29 7.84
N LYS A 205 12.48 -7.78 8.13
CA LYS A 205 13.72 -7.05 7.90
C LYS A 205 14.77 -7.95 7.24
N THR A 206 15.70 -7.33 6.54
CA THR A 206 16.80 -8.03 5.89
C THR A 206 17.74 -8.69 6.90
N ASP A 207 17.92 -8.10 8.09
CA ASP A 207 18.77 -8.58 9.18
C ASP A 207 18.03 -9.40 10.25
N ALA A 208 16.73 -9.60 10.08
CA ALA A 208 15.89 -10.39 10.98
C ALA A 208 15.08 -11.47 10.24
N PRO A 209 15.75 -12.45 9.60
CA PRO A 209 15.08 -13.43 8.73
C PRO A 209 14.12 -14.36 9.48
N ALA A 210 14.17 -14.43 10.78
CA ALA A 210 13.23 -15.20 11.62
C ALA A 210 11.90 -14.45 11.87
N SER A 211 11.89 -13.14 11.76
CA SER A 211 10.71 -12.32 12.06
C SER A 211 9.73 -12.35 10.90
N ARG A 212 8.47 -12.62 11.20
CA ARG A 212 7.34 -12.65 10.25
C ARG A 212 6.24 -11.75 10.76
N MET A 213 5.98 -10.66 10.04
CA MET A 213 4.96 -9.67 10.43
C MET A 213 3.86 -9.57 9.39
N SER A 214 2.65 -9.29 9.85
CA SER A 214 1.50 -9.07 8.95
C SER A 214 1.69 -7.82 8.09
N CYS A 215 2.38 -6.79 8.62
CA CYS A 215 2.68 -5.56 7.88
C CYS A 215 3.65 -5.76 6.69
N SER A 216 4.38 -6.90 6.62
CA SER A 216 5.17 -7.26 5.44
C SER A 216 4.47 -8.31 4.58
N ASN A 217 3.84 -9.32 5.19
CA ASN A 217 3.20 -10.40 4.43
C ASN A 217 1.96 -9.91 3.67
N GLY A 218 1.17 -9.01 4.26
CA GLY A 218 -0.02 -8.43 3.64
C GLY A 218 0.31 -7.56 2.41
N PRO A 219 1.05 -6.47 2.58
CA PRO A 219 1.38 -5.59 1.45
C PRO A 219 2.26 -6.26 0.40
N GLY A 220 3.20 -7.14 0.78
CA GLY A 220 3.99 -7.91 -0.17
C GLY A 220 3.14 -8.85 -1.03
N CYS A 221 2.15 -9.53 -0.43
CA CYS A 221 1.15 -10.31 -1.17
C CYS A 221 0.32 -9.42 -2.11
N LEU A 222 -0.17 -8.27 -1.62
CA LEU A 222 -0.95 -7.32 -2.39
C LEU A 222 -0.13 -6.78 -3.58
N LEU A 223 1.11 -6.38 -3.36
CA LEU A 223 2.00 -5.89 -4.40
C LEU A 223 2.22 -6.94 -5.50
N ALA A 224 2.49 -8.19 -5.14
CA ALA A 224 2.62 -9.27 -6.10
C ALA A 224 1.35 -9.48 -6.93
N MET A 225 0.15 -9.41 -6.31
CA MET A 225 -1.12 -9.48 -7.04
C MET A 225 -1.34 -8.29 -7.96
N LYS A 226 -0.94 -7.09 -7.56
CA LYS A 226 -1.01 -5.88 -8.39
C LYS A 226 -0.06 -5.96 -9.58
N LEU A 227 1.17 -6.46 -9.37
CA LEU A 227 2.13 -6.71 -10.45
C LEU A 227 1.62 -7.79 -11.42
N TYR A 228 0.97 -8.84 -10.92
CA TYR A 228 0.27 -9.80 -11.78
C TYR A 228 -0.78 -9.11 -12.66
N GLN A 229 -1.65 -8.29 -12.08
CA GLN A 229 -2.71 -7.59 -12.81
C GLN A 229 -2.13 -6.64 -13.86
N LEU A 230 -1.08 -5.88 -13.51
CA LEU A 230 -0.38 -5.00 -14.43
C LEU A 230 0.23 -5.78 -15.61
N THR A 231 0.93 -6.88 -15.31
CA THR A 231 1.59 -7.72 -16.32
C THR A 231 0.58 -8.30 -17.29
N VAL A 232 -0.56 -8.79 -16.81
CA VAL A 232 -1.66 -9.30 -17.65
C VAL A 232 -2.29 -8.18 -18.49
N LYS A 233 -2.47 -6.98 -17.92
CA LYS A 233 -3.04 -5.82 -18.61
C LYS A 233 -2.15 -5.33 -19.74
N GLU A 234 -0.84 -5.26 -19.52
CA GLU A 234 0.12 -4.77 -20.50
C GLU A 234 0.49 -5.81 -21.56
N ALA A 235 0.44 -7.10 -21.24
CA ALA A 235 0.67 -8.24 -22.11
C ALA A 235 1.90 -8.10 -23.02
N LYS A 236 3.03 -7.63 -22.46
CA LYS A 236 4.32 -7.52 -23.15
C LYS A 236 4.92 -8.91 -23.42
N ASP A 237 5.87 -9.01 -24.32
CA ASP A 237 6.53 -10.29 -24.65
C ASP A 237 7.00 -11.02 -23.38
N GLY A 238 6.64 -12.30 -23.26
CA GLY A 238 6.97 -13.13 -22.08
C GLY A 238 6.10 -12.86 -20.85
N TRP A 239 5.00 -12.14 -21.01
CA TRP A 239 4.10 -11.78 -19.89
C TRP A 239 3.53 -12.98 -19.15
N GLU A 240 3.26 -14.10 -19.82
CA GLU A 240 2.65 -15.28 -19.19
C GLU A 240 3.53 -15.88 -18.08
N GLU A 241 4.83 -16.00 -18.33
CA GLU A 241 5.78 -16.51 -17.32
C GLU A 241 5.90 -15.56 -16.15
N GLN A 242 6.01 -14.26 -16.43
CA GLN A 242 6.11 -13.23 -15.39
C GLN A 242 4.82 -13.13 -14.57
N ALA A 243 3.67 -13.18 -15.21
CA ALA A 243 2.38 -13.20 -14.53
C ALA A 243 2.23 -14.43 -13.64
N ALA A 244 2.62 -15.62 -14.16
CA ALA A 244 2.61 -16.85 -13.37
C ALA A 244 3.52 -16.74 -12.13
N TYR A 245 4.69 -16.13 -12.26
CA TYR A 245 5.60 -15.88 -11.15
C TYR A 245 4.95 -15.01 -10.06
N TYR A 246 4.40 -13.85 -10.42
CA TYR A 246 3.75 -12.96 -9.45
C TYR A 246 2.55 -13.61 -8.77
N LEU A 247 1.71 -14.31 -9.54
CA LEU A 247 0.55 -15.00 -9.01
C LEU A 247 0.95 -16.10 -8.02
N ASN A 248 1.99 -16.88 -8.34
CA ASN A 248 2.47 -17.93 -7.45
C ASN A 248 3.09 -17.34 -6.19
N PHE A 249 3.88 -16.27 -6.31
CA PHE A 249 4.43 -15.55 -5.16
C PHE A 249 3.30 -15.10 -4.21
N ALA A 250 2.28 -14.42 -4.74
CA ALA A 250 1.15 -13.95 -3.94
C ALA A 250 0.40 -15.10 -3.26
N LYS A 251 0.12 -16.19 -3.97
CA LYS A 251 -0.56 -17.37 -3.41
C LYS A 251 0.23 -18.02 -2.28
N GLU A 252 1.54 -18.16 -2.43
CA GLU A 252 2.39 -18.75 -1.39
C GLU A 252 2.40 -17.89 -0.13
N VAL A 253 2.57 -16.56 -0.27
CA VAL A 253 2.53 -15.64 0.87
C VAL A 253 1.15 -15.62 1.52
N TYR A 254 0.08 -15.55 0.74
CA TYR A 254 -1.30 -15.57 1.24
C TYR A 254 -1.60 -16.86 2.02
N ASN A 255 -1.27 -18.01 1.46
CA ASN A 255 -1.49 -19.29 2.11
C ASN A 255 -0.70 -19.41 3.41
N TRP A 256 0.54 -18.93 3.41
CA TRP A 256 1.36 -18.92 4.61
C TRP A 256 0.77 -17.99 5.68
N MET A 257 0.42 -16.75 5.32
CA MET A 257 -0.20 -15.78 6.23
C MET A 257 -1.51 -16.31 6.82
N THR A 258 -2.37 -16.91 5.98
CA THR A 258 -3.64 -17.50 6.42
C THR A 258 -3.43 -18.65 7.39
N ALA A 259 -2.37 -19.46 7.20
CA ALA A 259 -2.08 -20.60 8.04
C ALA A 259 -1.49 -20.22 9.42
N TYR A 260 -0.73 -19.13 9.49
CA TYR A 260 0.06 -18.82 10.67
C TYR A 260 -0.24 -17.48 11.33
N LEU A 261 -0.75 -16.49 10.58
CA LEU A 261 -1.04 -15.15 11.08
C LEU A 261 -2.53 -14.79 11.07
N CYS A 262 -3.42 -15.74 10.70
CA CYS A 262 -4.86 -15.50 10.70
C CYS A 262 -5.58 -16.58 11.50
N ASP A 263 -6.50 -16.17 12.34
CA ASP A 263 -7.52 -17.05 12.89
C ASP A 263 -8.76 -16.95 12.00
N ILE A 264 -8.90 -17.93 11.10
CA ILE A 264 -10.01 -17.95 10.13
C ILE A 264 -11.37 -18.13 10.77
N SER A 265 -11.42 -18.64 12.02
CA SER A 265 -12.69 -18.85 12.73
C SER A 265 -13.26 -17.55 13.29
N THR A 266 -12.42 -16.60 13.61
CA THR A 266 -12.78 -15.29 14.18
C THR A 266 -12.56 -14.13 13.21
N GLY A 267 -11.83 -14.35 12.10
CA GLY A 267 -11.38 -13.30 11.19
C GLY A 267 -10.24 -12.43 11.76
N GLN A 268 -9.68 -12.80 12.91
CA GLN A 268 -8.59 -12.06 13.53
C GLN A 268 -7.29 -12.28 12.76
N VAL A 269 -6.56 -11.18 12.47
CA VAL A 269 -5.19 -11.20 11.99
C VAL A 269 -4.26 -10.90 13.16
N TYR A 270 -3.19 -11.67 13.29
CA TYR A 270 -2.16 -11.46 14.31
C TYR A 270 -1.08 -10.51 13.78
N ASP A 271 -0.41 -9.80 14.68
CA ASP A 271 0.62 -8.83 14.32
C ASP A 271 1.85 -9.52 13.74
N ASN A 272 2.41 -10.46 14.49
CA ASN A 272 3.66 -11.11 14.14
C ASN A 272 3.81 -12.48 14.75
N LEU A 273 4.80 -13.20 14.26
CA LEU A 273 5.41 -14.35 14.91
C LEU A 273 6.92 -14.43 14.59
N SER A 274 7.65 -15.18 15.36
CA SER A 274 9.06 -15.49 15.09
C SER A 274 9.25 -16.98 14.82
N ILE A 275 10.16 -17.31 13.92
CA ILE A 275 10.58 -18.69 13.68
C ILE A 275 11.56 -19.10 14.76
N LYS A 276 11.25 -20.17 15.48
CA LYS A 276 12.10 -20.72 16.55
C LYS A 276 13.37 -21.37 16.01
N ASP A 277 14.31 -21.65 16.90
CA ASP A 277 15.58 -22.27 16.53
C ASP A 277 15.46 -23.67 15.91
N ASP A 278 14.42 -24.40 16.25
CA ASP A 278 14.10 -25.70 15.68
C ASP A 278 13.38 -25.64 14.32
N GLY A 279 13.12 -24.42 13.81
CA GLY A 279 12.41 -24.20 12.55
C GLY A 279 10.89 -24.20 12.68
N THR A 280 10.33 -24.31 13.89
CA THR A 280 8.88 -24.21 14.05
C THR A 280 8.43 -22.76 14.19
N PRO A 281 7.24 -22.39 13.68
CA PRO A 281 6.63 -21.10 13.97
C PRO A 281 6.41 -20.92 15.47
N GLY A 282 6.69 -19.73 15.98
CA GLY A 282 6.31 -19.35 17.33
C GLY A 282 4.82 -19.12 17.47
N ASP A 283 4.38 -18.84 18.68
CA ASP A 283 3.01 -18.42 18.91
C ASP A 283 2.82 -17.01 18.33
N PRO A 284 1.72 -16.76 17.57
CA PRO A 284 1.49 -15.45 16.98
C PRO A 284 1.08 -14.45 18.05
N ASP A 285 1.69 -13.27 17.98
CA ASP A 285 1.30 -12.14 18.81
C ASP A 285 0.01 -11.50 18.28
N LYS A 286 -0.91 -11.21 19.18
CA LYS A 286 -2.12 -10.47 18.82
C LYS A 286 -1.74 -9.08 18.35
N ILE A 287 -2.37 -8.63 17.25
CA ILE A 287 -2.28 -7.22 16.82
C ILE A 287 -2.50 -6.35 18.05
N GLY A 288 -1.53 -5.48 18.27
CA GLY A 288 -1.32 -4.78 19.50
C GLY A 288 -2.63 -4.34 20.15
N ARG A 289 -2.69 -4.50 21.44
CA ARG A 289 -3.75 -3.85 22.19
C ARG A 289 -3.71 -2.40 21.75
N ALA A 290 -4.63 -2.01 20.89
CA ALA A 290 -4.88 -0.61 20.66
C ALA A 290 -4.96 -0.02 22.05
N HIS A 291 -4.05 0.86 22.39
CA HIS A 291 -4.19 1.65 23.59
C HIS A 291 -5.42 2.52 23.37
N VAL A 292 -6.56 1.96 23.79
CA VAL A 292 -7.81 2.69 23.90
C VAL A 292 -7.69 3.62 25.07
#